data_a2bee97161b0f6c7928e7fdfe8532768
#
_entry.id   a2bee97161b0f6c7928e7fdfe8532768
#
_cell.length_a   1.000
_cell.length_b   1.000
_cell.length_c   1.000
_cell.angle_alpha   90.00
_cell.angle_beta   90.00
_cell.angle_gamma   90.00
#
_symmetry.space_group_name_H-M   'P 1'
#
loop_
_entity.id
_entity.type
_entity.pdbx_description
1 polymer ?
#
loop_
_entity_poly.entity_id
_entity_poly.type
_entity_poly.pdbx_seq_one_letter_code
_entity_poly.pdbx_strand_id
1 'polypeptide(L)'
;MTSVERTDPDERTASAAQPPPAPAGPVVLRAAVSDPRTGPLLRELGEEYAARYGRDAHAELARYPDEEFTAPYGGVLLLLLEAGEPVAGGAFRRYDESTAELKRIWTHSAHRRRGLARRVVAELEREAGARGYRRIRLTTGPRQPEARGLYLSTGYTPLFDTEADPESIGLLPFEKHLPPAGHRARPGVRDE
;
A
#
# COMPACT_ATOMS: atom_id res chain seq x y z
N MET A 1 -28.30 -55.22 -54.75
CA MET A 1 -27.62 -55.38 -53.44
C MET A 1 -26.50 -54.36 -53.39
N THR A 2 -26.74 -53.21 -52.79
CA THR A 2 -25.74 -52.16 -52.69
C THR A 2 -25.80 -51.64 -51.25
N SER A 3 -24.74 -52.00 -50.48
CA SER A 3 -24.57 -51.53 -49.09
C SER A 3 -24.15 -50.06 -49.13
N VAL A 4 -24.86 -49.25 -48.37
CA VAL A 4 -24.50 -47.86 -48.09
C VAL A 4 -23.79 -47.82 -46.76
N GLU A 5 -22.51 -47.46 -46.82
CA GLU A 5 -21.63 -47.21 -45.67
C GLU A 5 -22.00 -45.83 -45.08
N ARG A 6 -22.35 -45.82 -43.79
CA ARG A 6 -22.65 -44.59 -43.01
C ARG A 6 -21.37 -44.11 -42.35
N THR A 7 -20.87 -42.97 -42.81
CA THR A 7 -19.73 -42.29 -42.19
C THR A 7 -20.23 -41.47 -40.99
N ASP A 8 -19.67 -41.77 -39.83
CA ASP A 8 -19.88 -41.05 -38.55
C ASP A 8 -19.11 -39.71 -38.56
N PRO A 9 -19.70 -38.56 -38.23
CA PRO A 9 -18.97 -37.33 -38.08
C PRO A 9 -18.31 -37.23 -36.70
N ASP A 10 -17.01 -37.16 -36.72
CA ASP A 10 -16.05 -36.93 -35.64
C ASP A 10 -16.46 -35.71 -34.78
N GLU A 11 -16.96 -35.94 -33.57
CA GLU A 11 -17.16 -34.94 -32.53
C GLU A 11 -15.81 -34.51 -31.95
N ARG A 12 -15.22 -33.46 -32.55
CA ARG A 12 -14.11 -32.73 -31.92
C ARG A 12 -14.65 -31.86 -30.78
N THR A 13 -14.62 -32.42 -29.58
CA THR A 13 -14.80 -31.68 -28.32
C THR A 13 -13.67 -30.62 -28.23
N ALA A 14 -14.01 -29.38 -28.53
CA ALA A 14 -13.17 -28.24 -28.24
C ALA A 14 -13.00 -28.12 -26.70
N SER A 15 -11.84 -28.51 -26.22
CA SER A 15 -11.43 -28.27 -24.82
C SER A 15 -11.37 -26.75 -24.62
N ALA A 16 -12.35 -26.19 -23.90
CA ALA A 16 -12.34 -24.83 -23.48
C ALA A 16 -11.14 -24.64 -22.52
N ALA A 17 -10.14 -23.89 -22.97
CA ALA A 17 -8.99 -23.52 -22.15
C ALA A 17 -9.50 -22.76 -20.92
N GLN A 18 -9.30 -23.32 -19.74
CA GLN A 18 -9.60 -22.68 -18.47
C GLN A 18 -8.82 -21.38 -18.38
N PRO A 19 -9.45 -20.23 -18.02
CA PRO A 19 -8.72 -19.00 -17.83
C PRO A 19 -7.66 -19.19 -16.74
N PRO A 20 -6.48 -18.53 -16.85
CA PRO A 20 -5.43 -18.68 -15.85
C PRO A 20 -5.98 -18.29 -14.46
N PRO A 21 -5.55 -18.97 -13.40
CA PRO A 21 -6.00 -18.65 -12.06
C PRO A 21 -5.68 -17.20 -11.75
N ALA A 22 -6.66 -16.48 -11.22
CA ALA A 22 -6.48 -15.09 -10.77
C ALA A 22 -5.29 -15.01 -9.81
N PRO A 23 -4.44 -13.98 -9.87
CA PRO A 23 -3.29 -13.86 -8.98
C PRO A 23 -3.75 -13.92 -7.52
N ALA A 24 -3.06 -14.70 -6.70
CA ALA A 24 -3.42 -15.03 -5.32
C ALA A 24 -3.30 -13.83 -4.34
N GLY A 25 -3.65 -12.63 -4.76
CA GLY A 25 -3.65 -11.42 -3.93
C GLY A 25 -3.66 -10.13 -4.75
N PRO A 26 -3.82 -8.97 -4.10
CA PRO A 26 -3.87 -7.69 -4.78
C PRO A 26 -2.62 -7.40 -5.60
N VAL A 27 -2.80 -6.81 -6.78
CA VAL A 27 -1.72 -6.35 -7.67
C VAL A 27 -1.26 -4.96 -7.24
N VAL A 28 0.06 -4.72 -7.23
CA VAL A 28 0.64 -3.42 -6.92
C VAL A 28 0.71 -2.57 -8.18
N LEU A 29 0.14 -1.36 -8.12
CA LEU A 29 0.21 -0.36 -9.18
C LEU A 29 0.94 0.88 -8.68
N ARG A 30 1.93 1.40 -9.44
CA ARG A 30 2.42 2.77 -9.27
C ARG A 30 1.47 3.70 -10.02
N ALA A 31 0.86 4.63 -9.29
CA ALA A 31 -0.13 5.56 -9.85
C ALA A 31 0.33 7.01 -9.70
N ALA A 32 -0.14 7.88 -10.59
CA ALA A 32 -0.08 9.32 -10.37
C ALA A 32 -1.20 9.73 -9.42
N VAL A 33 -1.07 10.85 -8.72
CA VAL A 33 -2.16 11.39 -7.88
C VAL A 33 -3.38 11.73 -8.73
N SER A 34 -3.17 12.14 -9.99
CA SER A 34 -4.22 12.42 -10.98
C SER A 34 -4.85 11.17 -11.61
N ASP A 35 -4.35 9.96 -11.33
CA ASP A 35 -4.98 8.72 -11.83
C ASP A 35 -6.38 8.57 -11.21
N PRO A 36 -7.44 8.35 -12.01
CA PRO A 36 -8.80 8.21 -11.47
C PRO A 36 -8.94 7.15 -10.36
N ARG A 37 -8.10 6.11 -10.37
CA ARG A 37 -8.08 5.05 -9.35
C ARG A 37 -7.58 5.53 -7.99
N THR A 38 -6.94 6.70 -7.89
CA THR A 38 -6.59 7.31 -6.59
C THR A 38 -7.76 8.04 -5.94
N GLY A 39 -8.84 8.29 -6.68
CA GLY A 39 -10.02 9.00 -6.19
C GLY A 39 -10.60 8.44 -4.88
N PRO A 40 -10.83 7.11 -4.75
CA PRO A 40 -11.32 6.53 -3.50
C PRO A 40 -10.38 6.78 -2.31
N LEU A 41 -9.06 6.68 -2.49
CA LEU A 41 -8.06 6.96 -1.45
C LEU A 41 -8.17 8.42 -0.97
N LEU A 42 -8.16 9.38 -1.89
CA LEU A 42 -8.19 10.79 -1.53
C LEU A 42 -9.50 11.17 -0.84
N ARG A 43 -10.62 10.65 -1.34
CA ARG A 43 -11.95 10.92 -0.78
C ARG A 43 -12.08 10.34 0.63
N GLU A 44 -11.83 9.04 0.83
CA GLU A 44 -12.02 8.39 2.12
C GLU A 44 -11.04 8.91 3.19
N LEU A 45 -9.79 9.24 2.82
CA LEU A 45 -8.86 9.90 3.76
C LEU A 45 -9.34 11.30 4.13
N GLY A 46 -9.83 12.08 3.18
CA GLY A 46 -10.39 13.40 3.46
C GLY A 46 -11.59 13.35 4.41
N GLU A 47 -12.50 12.42 4.16
CA GLU A 47 -13.66 12.17 5.02
C GLU A 47 -13.24 11.72 6.43
N GLU A 48 -12.28 10.79 6.54
CA GLU A 48 -11.76 10.30 7.82
C GLU A 48 -11.08 11.42 8.62
N TYR A 49 -10.25 12.23 7.97
CA TYR A 49 -9.58 13.35 8.64
C TYR A 49 -10.58 14.42 9.07
N ALA A 50 -11.56 14.75 8.23
CA ALA A 50 -12.62 15.69 8.59
C ALA A 50 -13.45 15.20 9.79
N ALA A 51 -13.78 13.91 9.83
CA ALA A 51 -14.51 13.31 10.95
C ALA A 51 -13.73 13.32 12.27
N ARG A 52 -12.39 13.12 12.21
CA ARG A 52 -11.54 13.03 13.41
C ARG A 52 -11.02 14.37 13.91
N TYR A 53 -10.72 15.30 12.99
CA TYR A 53 -9.99 16.54 13.30
C TYR A 53 -10.70 17.81 12.83
N GLY A 54 -11.90 17.69 12.23
CA GLY A 54 -12.65 18.82 11.70
C GLY A 54 -12.34 19.14 10.23
N ARG A 55 -13.03 20.13 9.67
CA ARG A 55 -13.00 20.45 8.22
C ARG A 55 -11.61 20.85 7.70
N ASP A 56 -10.80 21.48 8.54
CA ASP A 56 -9.45 21.93 8.14
C ASP A 56 -8.47 20.76 7.89
N ALA A 57 -8.84 19.54 8.28
CA ALA A 57 -8.01 18.36 8.03
C ALA A 57 -7.87 17.99 6.55
N HIS A 58 -8.76 18.47 5.67
CA HIS A 58 -8.56 18.37 4.22
C HIS A 58 -7.30 19.11 3.75
N ALA A 59 -6.89 20.17 4.45
CA ALA A 59 -5.66 20.91 4.16
C ALA A 59 -4.40 20.03 4.30
N GLU A 60 -4.45 18.97 5.14
CA GLU A 60 -3.30 18.05 5.25
C GLU A 60 -3.08 17.24 3.96
N LEU A 61 -4.13 16.86 3.24
CA LEU A 61 -4.00 16.19 1.94
C LEU A 61 -3.46 17.13 0.85
N ALA A 62 -3.81 18.41 0.91
CA ALA A 62 -3.36 19.42 -0.03
C ALA A 62 -2.02 20.08 0.35
N ARG A 63 -1.45 19.72 1.50
CA ARG A 63 -0.25 20.34 2.06
C ARG A 63 1.00 20.18 1.18
N TYR A 64 1.07 19.07 0.45
CA TYR A 64 2.20 18.76 -0.43
C TYR A 64 1.73 18.70 -1.87
N PRO A 65 2.47 19.34 -2.81
CA PRO A 65 2.20 19.22 -4.23
C PRO A 65 2.18 17.77 -4.69
N ASP A 66 1.33 17.44 -5.65
CA ASP A 66 1.16 16.07 -6.15
C ASP A 66 2.43 15.53 -6.81
N GLU A 67 3.26 16.40 -7.35
CA GLU A 67 4.57 16.07 -7.93
C GLU A 67 5.51 15.43 -6.93
N GLU A 68 5.44 15.79 -5.63
CA GLU A 68 6.31 15.22 -4.60
C GLU A 68 6.09 13.70 -4.42
N PHE A 69 4.95 13.17 -4.89
CA PHE A 69 4.63 11.74 -4.89
C PHE A 69 5.00 11.03 -6.21
N THR A 70 5.88 11.61 -7.00
CA THR A 70 6.34 11.05 -8.28
C THR A 70 7.83 10.75 -8.29
N ALA A 71 8.26 9.88 -9.23
CA ALA A 71 9.64 9.42 -9.33
C ALA A 71 10.67 10.55 -9.51
N PRO A 72 10.45 11.58 -10.36
CA PRO A 72 11.41 12.67 -10.52
C PRO A 72 11.71 13.45 -9.23
N TYR A 73 10.73 13.53 -8.34
CA TYR A 73 10.87 14.22 -7.05
C TYR A 73 11.23 13.27 -5.90
N GLY A 74 11.53 12.01 -6.20
CA GLY A 74 11.94 11.02 -5.21
C GLY A 74 10.79 10.34 -4.47
N GLY A 75 9.54 10.64 -4.83
CA GLY A 75 8.35 10.08 -4.23
C GLY A 75 7.71 8.96 -5.03
N VAL A 76 6.65 8.36 -4.49
CA VAL A 76 5.78 7.37 -5.14
C VAL A 76 4.41 7.36 -4.49
N LEU A 77 3.39 7.04 -5.29
CA LEU A 77 2.09 6.60 -4.82
C LEU A 77 1.85 5.19 -5.33
N LEU A 78 1.46 4.28 -4.42
CA LEU A 78 1.13 2.89 -4.72
C LEU A 78 -0.34 2.62 -4.41
N LEU A 79 -0.99 1.86 -5.28
CA LEU A 79 -2.30 1.26 -5.05
C LEU A 79 -2.18 -0.26 -5.05
N LEU A 80 -2.95 -0.92 -4.20
CA LEU A 80 -3.24 -2.34 -4.28
C LEU A 80 -4.58 -2.52 -4.97
N LEU A 81 -4.60 -3.28 -6.05
CA LEU A 81 -5.81 -3.53 -6.85
C LEU A 81 -6.27 -4.98 -6.70
N GLU A 82 -7.57 -5.18 -6.46
CA GLU A 82 -8.26 -6.46 -6.60
C GLU A 82 -9.29 -6.34 -7.71
N ALA A 83 -9.27 -7.26 -8.67
CA ALA A 83 -10.15 -7.21 -9.85
C ALA A 83 -10.14 -5.86 -10.59
N GLY A 84 -9.01 -5.13 -10.54
CA GLY A 84 -8.86 -3.82 -11.16
C GLY A 84 -9.25 -2.63 -10.26
N GLU A 85 -9.93 -2.87 -9.14
CA GLU A 85 -10.39 -1.84 -8.21
C GLU A 85 -9.40 -1.59 -7.07
N PRO A 86 -9.20 -0.32 -6.65
CA PRO A 86 -8.29 0.02 -5.57
C PRO A 86 -8.89 -0.37 -4.22
N VAL A 87 -8.19 -1.25 -3.48
CA VAL A 87 -8.61 -1.73 -2.16
C VAL A 87 -7.73 -1.19 -1.03
N ALA A 88 -6.53 -0.71 -1.34
CA ALA A 88 -5.64 -0.04 -0.41
C ALA A 88 -4.60 0.78 -1.17
N GLY A 89 -3.90 1.67 -0.50
CA GLY A 89 -2.85 2.45 -1.10
C GLY A 89 -2.08 3.28 -0.09
N GLY A 90 -1.08 3.96 -0.58
CA GLY A 90 -0.27 4.86 0.23
C GLY A 90 0.82 5.50 -0.63
N ALA A 91 1.50 6.45 -0.04
CA ALA A 91 2.54 7.18 -0.73
C ALA A 91 3.73 7.44 0.20
N PHE A 92 4.86 7.76 -0.39
CA PHE A 92 5.91 8.50 0.29
C PHE A 92 6.40 9.65 -0.60
N ARG A 93 6.98 10.65 0.06
CA ARG A 93 7.73 11.72 -0.56
C ARG A 93 9.18 11.72 -0.06
N ARG A 94 10.06 12.42 -0.74
CA ARG A 94 11.40 12.70 -0.21
C ARG A 94 11.28 13.62 1.00
N TYR A 95 11.88 13.22 2.11
CA TYR A 95 12.07 14.11 3.26
C TYR A 95 13.47 14.75 3.23
N ASP A 96 14.50 13.93 3.06
CA ASP A 96 15.89 14.32 2.80
C ASP A 96 16.57 13.32 1.85
N GLU A 97 17.87 13.39 1.63
CA GLU A 97 18.62 12.54 0.70
C GLU A 97 18.57 11.05 1.08
N SER A 98 18.41 10.73 2.34
CA SER A 98 18.44 9.36 2.88
C SER A 98 17.12 8.88 3.47
N THR A 99 16.13 9.79 3.61
CA THR A 99 14.88 9.54 4.33
C THR A 99 13.67 9.77 3.43
N ALA A 100 12.78 8.77 3.36
CA ALA A 100 11.45 8.90 2.79
C ALA A 100 10.42 9.15 3.89
N GLU A 101 9.40 9.97 3.63
CA GLU A 101 8.29 10.22 4.55
C GLU A 101 7.01 9.56 4.04
N LEU A 102 6.46 8.59 4.79
CA LEU A 102 5.18 7.96 4.46
C LEU A 102 4.03 8.95 4.64
N LYS A 103 3.13 8.93 3.67
CA LYS A 103 1.92 9.73 3.61
C LYS A 103 0.77 8.93 3.02
N ARG A 104 -0.46 9.33 3.32
CA ARG A 104 -1.67 8.86 2.64
C ARG A 104 -1.87 7.33 2.73
N ILE A 105 -1.48 6.68 3.85
CA ILE A 105 -1.72 5.25 4.07
C ILE A 105 -3.23 5.04 4.23
N TRP A 106 -3.79 4.21 3.36
CA TRP A 106 -5.23 4.02 3.24
C TRP A 106 -5.59 2.56 2.98
N THR A 107 -6.73 2.15 3.53
CA THR A 107 -7.42 0.90 3.19
C THR A 107 -8.90 1.20 3.02
N HIS A 108 -9.43 0.85 1.85
CA HIS A 108 -10.84 1.03 1.53
C HIS A 108 -11.73 0.48 2.65
N SER A 109 -12.76 1.24 3.05
CA SER A 109 -13.60 0.95 4.21
C SER A 109 -14.18 -0.48 4.20
N ALA A 110 -14.61 -0.98 3.04
CA ALA A 110 -15.14 -2.33 2.86
C ALA A 110 -14.06 -3.44 2.92
N HIS A 111 -12.76 -3.10 2.89
CA HIS A 111 -11.66 -4.07 2.83
C HIS A 111 -10.74 -4.04 4.06
N ARG A 112 -11.16 -3.37 5.14
CA ARG A 112 -10.40 -3.29 6.39
C ARG A 112 -10.21 -4.64 7.07
N ARG A 113 -9.24 -4.73 7.98
CA ARG A 113 -8.88 -5.94 8.77
C ARG A 113 -8.42 -7.16 7.95
N ARG A 114 -7.98 -6.94 6.72
CA ARG A 114 -7.42 -7.96 5.81
C ARG A 114 -5.89 -7.89 5.70
N GLY A 115 -5.22 -7.11 6.54
CA GLY A 115 -3.76 -6.93 6.49
C GLY A 115 -3.26 -6.02 5.36
N LEU A 116 -4.16 -5.38 4.59
CA LEU A 116 -3.80 -4.61 3.40
C LEU A 116 -2.91 -3.40 3.72
N ALA A 117 -3.19 -2.67 4.82
CA ALA A 117 -2.32 -1.55 5.25
C ALA A 117 -0.89 -2.01 5.55
N ARG A 118 -0.72 -3.17 6.22
CA ARG A 118 0.60 -3.77 6.45
C ARG A 118 1.31 -4.07 5.13
N ARG A 119 0.60 -4.60 4.15
CA ARG A 119 1.15 -4.87 2.81
C ARG A 119 1.54 -3.58 2.10
N VAL A 120 0.70 -2.53 2.14
CA VAL A 120 1.02 -1.21 1.57
C VAL A 120 2.32 -0.67 2.16
N VAL A 121 2.45 -0.70 3.51
CA VAL A 121 3.67 -0.23 4.19
C VAL A 121 4.89 -1.02 3.73
N ALA A 122 4.81 -2.37 3.67
CA ALA A 122 5.92 -3.21 3.21
C ALA A 122 6.31 -2.94 1.75
N GLU A 123 5.35 -2.70 0.85
CA GLU A 123 5.63 -2.33 -0.54
C GLU A 123 6.28 -0.95 -0.66
N LEU A 124 5.85 0.02 0.15
CA LEU A 124 6.46 1.35 0.20
C LEU A 124 7.89 1.29 0.78
N GLU A 125 8.13 0.49 1.82
CA GLU A 125 9.47 0.24 2.37
C GLU A 125 10.41 -0.36 1.32
N ARG A 126 9.92 -1.37 0.58
CA ARG A 126 10.68 -2.01 -0.50
C ARG A 126 11.01 -1.01 -1.63
N GLU A 127 10.03 -0.20 -2.02
CA GLU A 127 10.19 0.83 -3.05
C GLU A 127 11.17 1.93 -2.61
N ALA A 128 11.09 2.39 -1.36
CA ALA A 128 12.00 3.36 -0.79
C ALA A 128 13.43 2.81 -0.73
N GLY A 129 13.61 1.59 -0.25
CA GLY A 129 14.92 0.92 -0.22
C GLY A 129 15.53 0.74 -1.62
N ALA A 130 14.72 0.37 -2.63
CA ALA A 130 15.16 0.27 -4.02
C ALA A 130 15.62 1.60 -4.62
N ARG A 131 15.12 2.73 -4.09
CA ARG A 131 15.55 4.10 -4.48
C ARG A 131 16.71 4.65 -3.66
N GLY A 132 17.26 3.85 -2.73
CA GLY A 132 18.42 4.22 -1.94
C GLY A 132 18.10 4.90 -0.61
N TYR A 133 16.84 5.08 -0.24
CA TYR A 133 16.50 5.56 1.09
C TYR A 133 16.91 4.53 2.14
N ARG A 134 17.44 5.02 3.24
CA ARG A 134 17.91 4.19 4.37
C ARG A 134 17.02 4.32 5.59
N ARG A 135 16.12 5.26 5.58
CA ARG A 135 15.20 5.55 6.69
C ARG A 135 13.83 5.92 6.15
N ILE A 136 12.83 5.49 6.89
CA ILE A 136 11.45 5.95 6.73
C ILE A 136 11.07 6.70 8.00
N ARG A 137 10.42 7.84 7.81
CA ARG A 137 9.72 8.56 8.88
C ARG A 137 8.24 8.70 8.53
N LEU A 138 7.44 8.97 9.54
CA LEU A 138 6.04 9.36 9.39
C LEU A 138 5.54 10.06 10.66
N THR A 139 4.39 10.70 10.54
CA THR A 139 3.59 11.14 11.67
C THR A 139 2.17 10.65 11.50
N THR A 140 1.50 10.27 12.59
CA THR A 140 0.06 10.01 12.63
C THR A 140 -0.60 10.86 13.69
N GLY A 141 -1.93 11.02 13.59
CA GLY A 141 -2.66 11.83 14.55
C GLY A 141 -3.02 11.05 15.82
N PRO A 142 -3.30 11.77 16.93
CA PRO A 142 -3.61 11.14 18.21
C PRO A 142 -4.91 10.32 18.18
N ARG A 143 -5.84 10.67 17.29
CA ARG A 143 -7.14 9.99 17.13
C ARG A 143 -7.11 8.87 16.08
N GLN A 144 -5.94 8.29 15.83
CA GLN A 144 -5.73 7.19 14.86
C GLN A 144 -5.07 5.97 15.54
N PRO A 145 -5.72 5.33 16.54
CA PRO A 145 -5.15 4.21 17.28
C PRO A 145 -4.81 3.02 16.38
N GLU A 146 -5.56 2.78 15.31
CA GLU A 146 -5.29 1.74 14.33
C GLU A 146 -3.99 2.00 13.54
N ALA A 147 -3.69 3.26 13.20
CA ALA A 147 -2.44 3.62 12.54
C ALA A 147 -1.25 3.48 13.51
N ARG A 148 -1.39 3.95 14.77
CA ARG A 148 -0.39 3.73 15.82
C ARG A 148 -0.09 2.23 15.98
N GLY A 149 -1.12 1.38 16.09
CA GLY A 149 -0.96 -0.06 16.20
C GLY A 149 -0.31 -0.70 14.96
N LEU A 150 -0.63 -0.22 13.76
CA LEU A 150 0.00 -0.65 12.51
C LEU A 150 1.51 -0.42 12.57
N TYR A 151 1.96 0.81 12.86
CA TYR A 151 3.37 1.15 12.83
C TYR A 151 4.17 0.44 13.92
N LEU A 152 3.67 0.36 15.15
CA LEU A 152 4.30 -0.43 16.22
C LEU A 152 4.46 -1.89 15.79
N SER A 153 3.41 -2.50 15.23
CA SER A 153 3.43 -3.92 14.82
C SER A 153 4.21 -4.20 13.53
N THR A 154 4.65 -3.17 12.80
CA THR A 154 5.49 -3.28 11.60
C THR A 154 6.95 -2.84 11.85
N GLY A 155 7.32 -2.64 13.12
CA GLY A 155 8.70 -2.41 13.55
C GLY A 155 9.16 -0.97 13.40
N TYR A 156 8.23 -0.01 13.43
CA TYR A 156 8.57 1.41 13.58
C TYR A 156 8.84 1.75 15.03
N THR A 157 9.87 2.52 15.26
CA THR A 157 10.24 3.07 16.58
C THR A 157 9.40 4.34 16.81
N PRO A 158 8.59 4.40 17.90
CA PRO A 158 7.92 5.63 18.28
C PRO A 158 8.96 6.64 18.81
N LEU A 159 8.82 7.90 18.42
CA LEU A 159 9.66 9.00 18.88
C LEU A 159 8.90 9.89 19.89
N PHE A 160 8.07 9.27 20.70
CA PHE A 160 7.26 9.89 21.75
C PHE A 160 7.09 8.90 22.90
N ASP A 161 6.64 9.37 24.05
CA ASP A 161 6.31 8.51 25.18
C ASP A 161 5.02 7.71 24.89
N THR A 162 5.14 6.39 24.76
CA THR A 162 4.01 5.50 24.43
C THR A 162 3.01 5.34 25.58
N GLU A 163 3.39 5.70 26.82
CA GLU A 163 2.51 5.65 27.98
C GLU A 163 1.72 6.96 28.18
N ALA A 164 2.17 8.04 27.54
CA ALA A 164 1.46 9.31 27.61
C ALA A 164 0.16 9.27 26.78
N ASP A 165 -0.81 10.11 27.20
CA ASP A 165 -2.05 10.29 26.44
C ASP A 165 -1.73 10.87 25.04
N PRO A 166 -2.11 10.19 23.96
CA PRO A 166 -1.86 10.66 22.59
C PRO A 166 -2.38 12.07 22.31
N GLU A 167 -3.52 12.46 22.90
CA GLU A 167 -4.10 13.79 22.73
C GLU A 167 -3.22 14.89 23.35
N SER A 168 -2.48 14.57 24.41
CA SER A 168 -1.54 15.51 25.04
C SER A 168 -0.27 15.71 24.23
N ILE A 169 0.11 14.72 23.40
CA ILE A 169 1.30 14.78 22.53
C ILE A 169 0.99 15.52 21.23
N GLY A 170 -0.20 15.29 20.67
CA GLY A 170 -0.59 15.78 19.36
C GLY A 170 -0.15 14.84 18.23
N LEU A 171 0.76 15.29 17.36
CA LEU A 171 1.29 14.42 16.30
C LEU A 171 2.25 13.36 16.87
N LEU A 172 2.07 12.12 16.46
CA LEU A 172 2.83 10.95 16.91
C LEU A 172 3.87 10.60 15.84
N PRO A 173 5.15 10.99 16.00
CA PRO A 173 6.20 10.68 15.04
C PRO A 173 6.75 9.27 15.24
N PHE A 174 7.08 8.64 14.11
CA PHE A 174 7.71 7.32 14.03
C PHE A 174 8.86 7.33 13.03
N GLU A 175 9.81 6.43 13.23
CA GLU A 175 10.86 6.14 12.25
C GLU A 175 11.17 4.65 12.17
N LYS A 176 11.77 4.26 11.03
CA LYS A 176 12.29 2.90 10.81
C LYS A 176 13.50 2.97 9.91
N HIS A 177 14.59 2.30 10.30
CA HIS A 177 15.73 2.07 9.44
C HIS A 177 15.45 0.95 8.46
N LEU A 178 15.78 1.18 7.18
CA LEU A 178 15.68 0.16 6.14
C LEU A 178 17.01 -0.61 6.04
N PRO A 179 16.97 -1.92 5.79
CA PRO A 179 18.18 -2.69 5.52
C PRO A 179 18.87 -2.15 4.24
N PRO A 180 20.20 -2.27 4.13
CA PRO A 180 20.90 -1.90 2.91
C PRO A 180 20.32 -2.59 1.69
N ALA A 181 20.23 -1.88 0.56
CA ALA A 181 19.80 -2.45 -0.71
C ALA A 181 20.70 -3.65 -1.06
N GLY A 182 20.11 -4.85 -1.16
CA GLY A 182 20.87 -6.09 -1.44
C GLY A 182 20.76 -7.18 -0.38
N HIS A 183 20.24 -6.88 0.80
CA HIS A 183 19.99 -7.91 1.82
C HIS A 183 18.65 -8.60 1.54
N ARG A 184 18.62 -9.54 0.57
CA ARG A 184 17.56 -10.56 0.52
C ARG A 184 17.71 -11.38 1.81
N ALA A 185 16.72 -11.32 2.70
CA ALA A 185 16.60 -12.32 3.77
C ALA A 185 16.65 -13.71 3.10
N ARG A 186 17.73 -14.45 3.32
CA ARG A 186 17.79 -15.87 2.94
C ARG A 186 16.70 -16.56 3.76
N PRO A 187 15.81 -17.37 3.15
CA PRO A 187 14.94 -18.24 3.93
C PRO A 187 15.83 -19.13 4.79
N GLY A 188 15.53 -19.19 6.09
CA GLY A 188 16.37 -19.83 7.10
C GLY A 188 16.74 -21.25 6.71
N VAL A 189 18.06 -21.48 6.64
CA VAL A 189 18.63 -22.81 6.80
C VAL A 189 18.51 -23.13 8.27
N ARG A 190 17.70 -24.14 8.61
CA ARG A 190 17.76 -24.78 9.92
C ARG A 190 18.97 -25.68 9.88
N ASP A 191 19.99 -25.35 10.67
CA ASP A 191 21.04 -26.31 11.01
C ASP A 191 20.44 -27.31 11.99
N GLU A 192 20.53 -28.60 11.62
CA GLU A 192 20.29 -29.74 12.50
C GLU A 192 21.46 -29.93 13.47
#